data_0c5da8ddc5e4126ca3dc2ff9681e0733
#
_entry.id   0c5da8ddc5e4126ca3dc2ff9681e0733
#
_cell.length_a   1.000
_cell.length_b   1.000
_cell.length_c   1.000
_cell.angle_alpha   90.00
_cell.angle_beta   90.00
_cell.angle_gamma   90.00
#
_symmetry.space_group_name_H-M   'P 1'
#
loop_
_entity.id
_entity.type
_entity.pdbx_description
1 polymer ?
#
loop_
_entity_poly.entity_id
_entity_poly.type
_entity_poly.pdbx_seq_one_letter_code
_entity_poly.pdbx_strand_id
1 'polypeptide(L)'
;MRQGRVILADTHPNVLGGIRRLLEAEVETVLMVTDEISLRHALEHINPDVLVADLSLPVSTKTNIARELKKNNPQIQVIILSIHEERSVIEDMVASEIEGFVLKHRAAIDLIPAIREVLRGNKYISPNANWEP
;
A
#
# COMPACT_ATOMS: atom_id res chain seq x y z
N MET A 1 13.94 -16.82 3.43
CA MET A 1 14.48 -16.09 2.26
C MET A 1 13.68 -14.81 2.04
N ARG A 2 14.39 -13.70 1.91
CA ARG A 2 13.72 -12.42 1.65
C ARG A 2 13.28 -12.38 0.18
N GLN A 3 12.01 -12.09 -0.04
CA GLN A 3 11.44 -12.03 -1.39
C GLN A 3 10.66 -10.74 -1.55
N GLY A 4 10.61 -10.29 -2.78
CA GLY A 4 9.75 -9.20 -3.17
C GLY A 4 10.40 -7.84 -3.16
N ARG A 5 9.92 -7.00 -4.06
CA ARG A 5 10.28 -5.59 -4.15
C ARG A 5 9.07 -4.79 -3.74
N VAL A 6 9.26 -3.85 -2.81
CA VAL A 6 8.17 -3.05 -2.26
C VAL A 6 8.47 -1.58 -2.50
N ILE A 7 7.48 -0.85 -3.00
CA ILE A 7 7.52 0.60 -3.04
C ILE A 7 6.57 1.12 -1.96
N LEU A 8 7.06 2.02 -1.11
CA LEU A 8 6.27 2.75 -0.13
C LEU A 8 6.05 4.17 -0.61
N ALA A 9 4.82 4.56 -0.84
CA ALA A 9 4.46 5.90 -1.28
C ALA A 9 3.68 6.63 -0.18
N ASP A 10 4.30 7.61 0.47
CA ASP A 10 3.70 8.34 1.57
C ASP A 10 4.28 9.75 1.63
N THR A 11 3.41 10.75 1.83
CA THR A 11 3.84 12.14 1.99
C THR A 11 4.51 12.42 3.32
N HIS A 12 4.43 11.49 4.27
CA HIS A 12 4.98 11.62 5.61
C HIS A 12 6.00 10.50 5.88
N PRO A 13 7.18 10.52 5.22
CA PRO A 13 8.12 9.42 5.31
C PRO A 13 8.64 9.16 6.73
N ASN A 14 8.69 10.19 7.58
CA ASN A 14 9.17 10.03 8.95
C ASN A 14 8.28 9.14 9.81
N VAL A 15 6.99 9.08 9.50
CA VAL A 15 6.04 8.23 10.22
C VAL A 15 6.34 6.75 9.96
N LEU A 16 6.81 6.43 8.76
CA LEU A 16 7.07 5.06 8.35
C LEU A 16 8.55 4.66 8.43
N GLY A 17 9.42 5.53 8.97
CA GLY A 17 10.85 5.26 9.03
C GLY A 17 11.23 3.98 9.76
N GLY A 18 10.59 3.72 10.89
CA GLY A 18 10.80 2.50 11.66
C GLY A 18 10.25 1.26 10.95
N ILE A 19 9.14 1.42 10.23
CA ILE A 19 8.52 0.35 9.47
C ILE A 19 9.42 -0.05 8.30
N ARG A 20 10.06 0.91 7.65
CA ARG A 20 10.99 0.63 6.57
C ARG A 20 12.08 -0.36 6.99
N ARG A 21 12.64 -0.17 8.19
CA ARG A 21 13.65 -1.09 8.70
C ARG A 21 13.12 -2.50 8.89
N LEU A 22 11.90 -2.61 9.39
CA LEU A 22 11.25 -3.91 9.54
C LEU A 22 11.03 -4.57 8.19
N LEU A 23 10.60 -3.80 7.18
CA LEU A 23 10.39 -4.30 5.83
C LEU A 23 11.69 -4.75 5.17
N GLU A 24 12.78 -4.01 5.38
CA GLU A 24 14.07 -4.36 4.82
C GLU A 24 14.60 -5.71 5.32
N ALA A 25 14.14 -6.16 6.49
CA ALA A 25 14.46 -7.49 6.99
C ALA A 25 13.62 -8.59 6.35
N GLU A 26 12.47 -8.24 5.75
CA GLU A 26 11.50 -9.22 5.22
C GLU A 26 11.53 -9.33 3.70
N VAL A 27 11.90 -8.27 2.99
CA VAL A 27 11.82 -8.22 1.54
C VAL A 27 13.18 -7.84 0.94
N GLU A 28 13.33 -8.13 -0.35
CA GLU A 28 14.58 -7.89 -1.07
C GLU A 28 14.91 -6.40 -1.18
N THR A 29 13.94 -5.59 -1.53
CA THR A 29 14.13 -4.17 -1.80
C THR A 29 12.94 -3.36 -1.29
N VAL A 30 13.24 -2.24 -0.62
CA VAL A 30 12.22 -1.26 -0.24
C VAL A 30 12.65 0.10 -0.80
N LEU A 31 11.79 0.71 -1.59
CA LEU A 31 12.01 2.07 -2.10
C LEU A 31 10.91 2.97 -1.56
N MET A 32 11.28 4.10 -0.97
CA MET A 32 10.30 5.09 -0.50
C MET A 32 10.22 6.25 -1.47
N VAL A 33 8.99 6.64 -1.81
CA VAL A 33 8.70 7.82 -2.61
C VAL A 33 7.67 8.67 -1.87
N THR A 34 7.67 9.98 -2.12
CA THR A 34 6.89 10.91 -1.31
C THR A 34 5.81 11.68 -2.08
N ASP A 35 5.75 11.53 -3.39
CA ASP A 35 4.77 12.23 -4.22
C ASP A 35 4.43 11.42 -5.47
N GLU A 36 3.42 11.89 -6.21
CA GLU A 36 2.95 11.22 -7.42
C GLU A 36 4.03 11.14 -8.51
N ILE A 37 4.79 12.19 -8.68
CA ILE A 37 5.82 12.23 -9.73
C ILE A 37 6.91 11.21 -9.47
N SER A 38 7.41 11.17 -8.23
CA SER A 38 8.41 10.19 -7.81
C SER A 38 7.87 8.76 -7.93
N LEU A 39 6.61 8.56 -7.58
CA LEU A 39 5.97 7.26 -7.68
C LEU A 39 5.89 6.79 -9.14
N ARG A 40 5.44 7.65 -10.04
CA ARG A 40 5.38 7.31 -11.46
C ARG A 40 6.75 7.00 -12.03
N HIS A 41 7.74 7.81 -11.66
CA HIS A 41 9.12 7.59 -12.09
C HIS A 41 9.64 6.25 -11.60
N ALA A 42 9.39 5.92 -10.34
CA ALA A 42 9.79 4.62 -9.79
C ALA A 42 9.12 3.46 -10.52
N LEU A 43 7.83 3.57 -10.82
CA LEU A 43 7.08 2.52 -11.54
C LEU A 43 7.55 2.31 -12.97
N GLU A 44 8.14 3.33 -13.60
CA GLU A 44 8.74 3.20 -14.92
C GLU A 44 10.05 2.41 -14.92
N HIS A 45 10.76 2.40 -13.80
CA HIS A 45 12.10 1.83 -13.70
C HIS A 45 12.17 0.59 -12.81
N ILE A 46 11.20 0.42 -11.92
CA ILE A 46 11.16 -0.68 -10.98
C ILE A 46 9.82 -1.40 -11.15
N ASN A 47 9.88 -2.72 -11.22
CA ASN A 47 8.69 -3.55 -11.29
C ASN A 47 8.45 -4.13 -9.89
N PRO A 48 7.70 -3.45 -9.02
CA PRO A 48 7.49 -3.95 -7.65
C PRO A 48 6.52 -5.11 -7.63
N ASP A 49 6.67 -5.96 -6.64
CA ASP A 49 5.69 -7.02 -6.37
C ASP A 49 4.52 -6.44 -5.59
N VAL A 50 4.80 -5.52 -4.68
CA VAL A 50 3.78 -4.86 -3.85
C VAL A 50 4.05 -3.36 -3.81
N LEU A 51 2.99 -2.60 -3.99
CA LEU A 51 3.01 -1.15 -3.82
C LEU A 51 2.16 -0.80 -2.61
N VAL A 52 2.78 -0.17 -1.62
CA VAL A 52 2.08 0.32 -0.43
C VAL A 52 1.93 1.83 -0.58
N ALA A 53 0.71 2.33 -0.62
CA ALA A 53 0.46 3.74 -0.86
C ALA A 53 -0.51 4.31 0.18
N ASP A 54 -0.19 5.51 0.67
CA ASP A 54 -1.08 6.27 1.54
C ASP A 54 -2.26 6.77 0.72
N LEU A 55 -3.47 6.51 1.19
CA LEU A 55 -4.70 6.96 0.52
C LEU A 55 -4.74 8.48 0.33
N SER A 56 -4.09 9.23 1.22
CA SER A 56 -4.06 10.69 1.14
C SER A 56 -3.00 11.24 0.21
N LEU A 57 -2.21 10.38 -0.45
CA LEU A 57 -1.21 10.86 -1.40
C LEU A 57 -1.91 11.60 -2.54
N PRO A 58 -1.58 12.88 -2.76
CA PRO A 58 -2.25 13.65 -3.81
C PRO A 58 -1.96 13.08 -5.20
N VAL A 59 -3.01 12.95 -6.01
CA VAL A 59 -2.91 12.53 -7.41
C VAL A 59 -3.57 13.58 -8.29
N SER A 60 -3.10 13.68 -9.53
CA SER A 60 -3.55 14.70 -10.46
C SER A 60 -4.92 14.40 -11.08
N THR A 61 -5.47 13.23 -10.87
CA THR A 61 -6.77 12.83 -11.39
C THR A 61 -7.86 13.07 -10.37
N LYS A 62 -9.13 12.94 -10.79
CA LYS A 62 -10.28 13.11 -9.90
C LYS A 62 -10.59 11.86 -9.08
N THR A 63 -9.92 10.76 -9.37
CA THR A 63 -10.11 9.52 -8.64
C THR A 63 -9.15 9.43 -7.46
N ASN A 64 -9.33 8.47 -6.59
CA ASN A 64 -8.39 8.23 -5.51
C ASN A 64 -7.18 7.44 -6.04
N ILE A 65 -6.09 7.44 -5.25
CA ILE A 65 -4.86 6.78 -5.67
C ILE A 65 -5.04 5.28 -5.88
N ALA A 66 -5.91 4.62 -5.09
CA ALA A 66 -6.13 3.19 -5.22
C ALA A 66 -6.65 2.82 -6.61
N ARG A 67 -7.68 3.53 -7.07
CA ARG A 67 -8.25 3.29 -8.40
C ARG A 67 -7.24 3.60 -9.49
N GLU A 68 -6.52 4.70 -9.35
CA GLU A 68 -5.51 5.11 -10.32
C GLU A 68 -4.42 4.05 -10.48
N LEU A 69 -3.91 3.55 -9.36
CA LEU A 69 -2.85 2.56 -9.38
C LEU A 69 -3.31 1.24 -9.98
N LYS A 70 -4.50 0.75 -9.61
CA LYS A 70 -5.01 -0.51 -10.16
C LYS A 70 -5.36 -0.39 -11.63
N LYS A 71 -5.87 0.75 -12.05
CA LYS A 71 -6.20 1.00 -13.46
C LYS A 71 -4.94 0.98 -14.34
N ASN A 72 -3.89 1.64 -13.91
CA ASN A 72 -2.68 1.79 -14.70
C ASN A 72 -1.71 0.63 -14.52
N ASN A 73 -1.82 -0.11 -13.42
CA ASN A 73 -0.89 -1.19 -13.09
C ASN A 73 -1.66 -2.40 -12.56
N PRO A 74 -2.51 -3.04 -13.39
CA PRO A 74 -3.40 -4.09 -12.90
C PRO A 74 -2.67 -5.33 -12.37
N GLN A 75 -1.41 -5.51 -12.71
CA GLN A 75 -0.61 -6.66 -12.29
C GLN A 75 0.11 -6.44 -10.97
N ILE A 76 0.23 -5.19 -10.53
CA ILE A 76 0.90 -4.87 -9.28
C ILE A 76 -0.09 -5.04 -8.14
N GLN A 77 0.34 -5.69 -7.06
CA GLN A 77 -0.48 -5.82 -5.88
C GLN A 77 -0.38 -4.55 -5.04
N VAL A 78 -1.52 -3.99 -4.68
CA VAL A 78 -1.61 -2.69 -4.01
C VAL A 78 -2.16 -2.86 -2.62
N ILE A 79 -1.43 -2.32 -1.64
CA ILE A 79 -1.87 -2.17 -0.26
C ILE A 79 -2.06 -0.69 0.00
N ILE A 80 -3.21 -0.29 0.51
CA ILE A 80 -3.49 1.09 0.86
C ILE A 80 -3.36 1.29 2.37
N LEU A 81 -2.60 2.31 2.75
CA LEU A 81 -2.55 2.79 4.13
C LEU A 81 -3.57 3.91 4.30
N SER A 82 -4.36 3.88 5.34
CA SER A 82 -5.41 4.88 5.57
C SER A 82 -5.52 5.27 7.03
N ILE A 83 -5.70 6.57 7.28
CA ILE A 83 -6.10 7.05 8.61
C ILE A 83 -7.61 6.95 8.81
N HIS A 84 -8.36 6.66 7.74
CA HIS A 84 -9.82 6.57 7.76
C HIS A 84 -10.23 5.10 7.86
N GLU A 85 -11.16 4.82 8.78
CA GLU A 85 -11.67 3.46 8.98
C GLU A 85 -13.19 3.38 8.81
N GLU A 86 -13.80 4.45 8.29
CA GLU A 86 -15.24 4.47 8.01
C GLU A 86 -15.58 3.39 6.97
N ARG A 87 -16.74 2.77 7.16
CA ARG A 87 -17.18 1.69 6.28
C ARG A 87 -17.22 2.11 4.81
N SER A 88 -17.64 3.34 4.53
CA SER A 88 -17.70 3.86 3.16
C SER A 88 -16.33 3.88 2.48
N VAL A 89 -15.28 4.23 3.23
CA VAL A 89 -13.92 4.24 2.70
C VAL A 89 -13.47 2.82 2.39
N ILE A 90 -13.71 1.89 3.32
CA ILE A 90 -13.30 0.49 3.12
C ILE A 90 -14.04 -0.12 1.94
N GLU A 91 -15.35 0.15 1.81
CA GLU A 91 -16.14 -0.33 0.68
C GLU A 91 -15.59 0.21 -0.65
N ASP A 92 -15.20 1.49 -0.69
CA ASP A 92 -14.61 2.08 -1.88
C ASP A 92 -13.27 1.43 -2.24
N MET A 93 -12.45 1.11 -1.22
CA MET A 93 -11.19 0.43 -1.46
C MET A 93 -11.39 -0.99 -1.98
N VAL A 94 -12.34 -1.73 -1.43
CA VAL A 94 -12.69 -3.06 -1.92
C VAL A 94 -13.20 -2.99 -3.37
N ALA A 95 -14.03 -1.99 -3.67
CA ALA A 95 -14.53 -1.77 -5.03
C ALA A 95 -13.42 -1.38 -6.01
N SER A 96 -12.32 -0.83 -5.51
CA SER A 96 -11.15 -0.48 -6.32
C SER A 96 -10.26 -1.69 -6.63
N GLU A 97 -10.61 -2.85 -6.10
CA GLU A 97 -9.91 -4.12 -6.33
C GLU A 97 -8.47 -4.14 -5.83
N ILE A 98 -8.18 -3.39 -4.77
CA ILE A 98 -6.87 -3.46 -4.12
C ILE A 98 -6.75 -4.78 -3.35
N GLU A 99 -5.51 -5.22 -3.12
CA GLU A 99 -5.23 -6.47 -2.43
C GLU A 99 -5.17 -6.32 -0.92
N GLY A 100 -4.79 -5.14 -0.42
CA GLY A 100 -4.67 -4.93 1.01
C GLY A 100 -5.11 -3.55 1.47
N PHE A 101 -5.68 -3.50 2.67
CA PHE A 101 -6.06 -2.26 3.34
C PHE A 101 -5.55 -2.31 4.77
N VAL A 102 -4.68 -1.36 5.13
CA VAL A 102 -4.05 -1.30 6.44
C VAL A 102 -4.32 0.06 7.07
N LEU A 103 -4.83 0.05 8.29
CA LEU A 103 -5.01 1.27 9.07
C LEU A 103 -3.63 1.81 9.45
N LYS A 104 -3.38 3.07 9.18
CA LYS A 104 -2.06 3.67 9.32
C LYS A 104 -1.53 3.60 10.75
N HIS A 105 -2.42 3.75 11.76
CA HIS A 105 -2.01 3.65 13.16
C HIS A 105 -1.68 2.21 13.57
N ARG A 106 -2.01 1.22 12.75
CA ARG A 106 -1.68 -0.18 12.98
C ARG A 106 -0.58 -0.68 12.06
N ALA A 107 0.03 0.20 11.26
CA ALA A 107 0.99 -0.21 10.24
C ALA A 107 2.19 -0.98 10.83
N ALA A 108 2.65 -0.61 12.03
CA ALA A 108 3.74 -1.31 12.68
C ALA A 108 3.42 -2.77 12.99
N ILE A 109 2.14 -3.10 13.16
CA ILE A 109 1.67 -4.44 13.49
C ILE A 109 1.19 -5.17 12.23
N ASP A 110 0.45 -4.48 11.36
CA ASP A 110 -0.30 -5.10 10.27
C ASP A 110 0.42 -5.12 8.93
N LEU A 111 1.36 -4.21 8.69
CA LEU A 111 1.90 -4.05 7.33
C LEU A 111 2.69 -5.27 6.86
N ILE A 112 3.54 -5.84 7.71
CA ILE A 112 4.30 -7.03 7.35
C ILE A 112 3.38 -8.24 7.11
N PRO A 113 2.43 -8.54 8.01
CA PRO A 113 1.45 -9.59 7.72
C PRO A 113 0.66 -9.35 6.44
N ALA A 114 0.28 -8.09 6.16
CA ALA A 114 -0.44 -7.76 4.94
C ALA A 114 0.40 -8.05 3.69
N ILE A 115 1.66 -7.66 3.70
CA ILE A 115 2.56 -7.93 2.58
C ILE A 115 2.74 -9.43 2.37
N ARG A 116 2.92 -10.18 3.45
CA ARG A 116 3.06 -11.64 3.36
C ARG A 116 1.82 -12.29 2.74
N GLU A 117 0.63 -11.89 3.20
CA GLU A 117 -0.62 -12.45 2.67
C GLU A 117 -0.82 -12.08 1.20
N VAL A 118 -0.56 -10.82 0.86
CA VAL A 118 -0.71 -10.34 -0.51
C VAL A 118 0.26 -11.06 -1.45
N LEU A 119 1.50 -11.29 -1.02
CA LEU A 119 2.48 -12.05 -1.81
C LEU A 119 2.06 -13.51 -2.01
N ARG A 120 1.24 -14.05 -1.13
CA ARG A 120 0.68 -15.41 -1.26
C ARG A 120 -0.57 -15.45 -2.14
N GLY A 121 -1.03 -14.30 -2.62
CA GLY A 121 -2.25 -14.20 -3.42
C GLY A 121 -3.52 -13.99 -2.60
N ASN A 122 -3.39 -13.72 -1.31
CA ASN A 122 -4.52 -13.48 -0.43
C ASN A 122 -4.78 -11.98 -0.26
N LYS A 123 -5.99 -11.63 0.14
CA LYS A 123 -6.32 -10.25 0.50
C LYS A 123 -6.17 -10.04 2.00
N TYR A 124 -5.95 -8.79 2.39
CA TYR A 124 -5.77 -8.45 3.80
C TYR A 124 -6.48 -7.15 4.12
N ILE A 125 -7.25 -7.14 5.20
CA ILE A 125 -7.86 -5.93 5.77
C ILE A 125 -7.50 -5.90 7.24
N SER A 126 -7.01 -4.74 7.72
CA SER A 126 -6.63 -4.58 9.13
C SER A 126 -7.75 -5.03 10.06
N PRO A 127 -7.43 -5.79 11.12
CA PRO A 127 -8.40 -6.09 12.16
C PRO A 127 -8.94 -4.79 12.78
N ASN A 128 -10.19 -4.82 13.21
CA ASN A 128 -10.90 -3.67 13.80
C ASN A 128 -11.26 -2.56 12.79
N ALA A 129 -10.98 -2.75 11.49
CA ALA A 129 -11.59 -1.91 10.49
C ALA A 129 -13.10 -2.20 10.46
N ASN A 130 -13.91 -1.18 10.17
CA ASN A 130 -15.37 -1.29 10.12
C ASN A 130 -15.82 -2.02 8.84
N TRP A 131 -15.34 -3.25 8.69
CA TRP A 131 -15.65 -4.07 7.52
C TRP A 131 -16.00 -5.49 7.92
N GLU A 132 -17.14 -5.95 7.41
CA GLU A 132 -17.53 -7.34 7.44
C GLU A 132 -17.92 -7.73 6.03
N PRO A 133 -17.32 -8.78 5.48
CA PRO A 133 -17.64 -9.23 4.13
C PRO A 133 -19.08 -9.74 4.01
#